data_9974cd6ae516b2f7b6e608db99bfd3bf
#
_entry.id   9974cd6ae516b2f7b6e608db99bfd3bf
#
_cell.length_a   1.000
_cell.length_b   1.000
_cell.length_c   1.000
_cell.angle_alpha   90.00
_cell.angle_beta   90.00
_cell.angle_gamma   90.00
#
_symmetry.space_group_name_H-M   'P 1'
#
loop_
_entity.id
_entity.type
_entity.pdbx_description
1 polymer ?
#
loop_
_entity_poly.entity_id
_entity_poly.type
_entity_poly.pdbx_seq_one_letter_code
_entity_poly.pdbx_strand_id
1 'polypeptide(L)'
;MKKMKLFPKTFFYTLGLMLFIVGIAHLLLYLFTKPEWLVISVSPHDELSLNTSLNVTDYVTQTVLRALPLSLICCVIISIACSFVFSRKITVPIKQIGAVTEQMARMERDAACKISSKDEIGILADNINHLYQSLLSAIESLEIEKQRVSESERSKADFLRAASHELKTPVTALNATLENMILGVGKYKDYDTYLPECREMTGRLADMIHDILETSKAGMIAENEEAAEVDLSELLSSLCEPYMLIAKAKGIIFRLGLPDSFETVLPPQMFGKAVSNILANAVAYTEPGRTVSVYFDRHDILIENECVPIPKEALRHIFEPFYRPDFARDRDKGGNGLGLYI
;
A
#
# COMPACT_ATOMS: atom_id res chain seq x y z
N MET A 1 1.03 -22.23 41.76
CA MET A 1 0.89 -23.46 40.98
C MET A 1 1.62 -23.30 39.65
N LYS A 2 2.73 -24.04 39.40
CA LYS A 2 3.41 -24.02 38.09
C LYS A 2 2.44 -24.58 37.04
N LYS A 3 2.02 -23.77 36.05
CA LYS A 3 1.20 -24.24 34.94
C LYS A 3 2.01 -25.32 34.18
N MET A 4 1.53 -26.56 34.20
CA MET A 4 2.13 -27.63 33.41
C MET A 4 2.16 -27.22 31.95
N LYS A 5 3.30 -27.46 31.28
CA LYS A 5 3.45 -27.22 29.85
C LYS A 5 2.40 -28.02 29.07
N LEU A 6 1.94 -27.53 27.92
CA LEU A 6 0.84 -28.10 27.14
C LEU A 6 1.10 -29.58 26.77
N PHE A 7 2.31 -29.92 26.33
CA PHE A 7 2.69 -31.29 25.95
C PHE A 7 2.47 -32.32 27.08
N PRO A 8 3.00 -32.16 28.31
CA PRO A 8 2.75 -33.13 29.37
C PRO A 8 1.27 -33.16 29.79
N LYS A 9 0.57 -32.02 29.72
CA LYS A 9 -0.85 -31.99 30.06
C LYS A 9 -1.69 -32.81 29.08
N THR A 10 -1.52 -32.63 27.77
CA THR A 10 -2.25 -33.43 26.76
C THR A 10 -1.85 -34.88 26.79
N PHE A 11 -0.56 -35.18 26.98
CA PHE A 11 -0.08 -36.54 27.12
C PHE A 11 -0.77 -37.28 28.29
N PHE A 12 -0.79 -36.67 29.48
CA PHE A 12 -1.43 -37.32 30.64
C PHE A 12 -2.95 -37.41 30.51
N TYR A 13 -3.63 -36.46 29.87
CA TYR A 13 -5.07 -36.58 29.63
C TYR A 13 -5.40 -37.71 28.62
N THR A 14 -4.69 -37.79 27.51
CA THR A 14 -4.93 -38.84 26.51
C THR A 14 -4.55 -40.23 27.05
N LEU A 15 -3.45 -40.31 27.79
CA LEU A 15 -3.05 -41.54 28.45
C LEU A 15 -4.08 -41.99 29.51
N GLY A 16 -4.54 -41.06 30.38
CA GLY A 16 -5.55 -41.35 31.38
C GLY A 16 -6.87 -41.83 30.78
N LEU A 17 -7.33 -41.17 29.69
CA LEU A 17 -8.52 -41.59 28.97
C LEU A 17 -8.37 -42.99 28.36
N MET A 18 -7.25 -43.26 27.71
CA MET A 18 -6.99 -44.62 27.12
C MET A 18 -6.91 -45.71 28.20
N LEU A 19 -6.22 -45.44 29.31
CA LEU A 19 -6.14 -46.41 30.41
C LEU A 19 -7.52 -46.66 31.06
N PHE A 20 -8.36 -45.61 31.16
CA PHE A 20 -9.72 -45.71 31.68
C PHE A 20 -10.58 -46.63 30.75
N ILE A 21 -10.53 -46.41 29.44
CA ILE A 21 -11.25 -47.24 28.45
C ILE A 21 -10.78 -48.69 28.54
N VAL A 22 -9.46 -48.91 28.61
CA VAL A 22 -8.87 -50.26 28.75
C VAL A 22 -9.31 -50.91 30.05
N GLY A 23 -9.32 -50.19 31.16
CA GLY A 23 -9.78 -50.67 32.45
C GLY A 23 -11.25 -51.11 32.45
N ILE A 24 -12.13 -50.29 31.83
CA ILE A 24 -13.56 -50.66 31.69
C ILE A 24 -13.71 -51.91 30.78
N ALA A 25 -13.01 -51.96 29.67
CA ALA A 25 -13.09 -53.14 28.77
C ALA A 25 -12.67 -54.43 29.48
N HIS A 26 -11.59 -54.42 30.26
CA HIS A 26 -11.11 -55.56 31.00
C HIS A 26 -12.07 -55.91 32.18
N LEU A 27 -12.65 -54.92 32.86
CA LEU A 27 -13.64 -55.15 33.86
C LEU A 27 -14.92 -55.82 33.31
N LEU A 28 -15.41 -55.34 32.18
CA LEU A 28 -16.56 -55.95 31.50
C LEU A 28 -16.25 -57.39 31.07
N LEU A 29 -15.08 -57.60 30.47
CA LEU A 29 -14.66 -58.96 30.07
C LEU A 29 -14.58 -59.89 31.27
N TYR A 30 -14.06 -59.44 32.40
CA TYR A 30 -14.04 -60.21 33.67
C TYR A 30 -15.45 -60.49 34.18
N LEU A 31 -16.37 -59.54 34.16
CA LEU A 31 -17.75 -59.70 34.61
C LEU A 31 -18.56 -60.68 33.72
N PHE A 32 -18.31 -60.66 32.40
CA PHE A 32 -18.97 -61.58 31.46
C PHE A 32 -18.37 -62.97 31.40
N THR A 33 -17.19 -63.21 31.97
CA THR A 33 -16.56 -64.57 32.05
C THR A 33 -16.98 -65.38 33.27
N LYS A 34 -18.09 -64.97 33.94
CA LYS A 34 -18.61 -65.84 35.01
C LYS A 34 -19.04 -67.20 34.49
N PRO A 35 -18.65 -68.27 35.18
CA PRO A 35 -19.04 -69.64 34.73
C PRO A 35 -20.55 -69.80 34.93
N GLU A 36 -21.27 -70.03 33.83
CA GLU A 36 -22.64 -70.57 33.87
C GLU A 36 -22.55 -72.07 33.91
N TRP A 37 -23.11 -72.68 34.92
CA TRP A 37 -23.19 -74.11 35.08
C TRP A 37 -24.20 -74.66 34.08
N LEU A 38 -23.75 -75.17 32.91
CA LEU A 38 -24.57 -75.96 32.02
C LEU A 38 -24.70 -77.34 32.65
N VAL A 39 -25.82 -77.62 33.33
CA VAL A 39 -26.16 -79.00 33.77
C VAL A 39 -26.71 -79.74 32.60
N ILE A 40 -25.87 -80.57 31.97
CA ILE A 40 -26.30 -81.50 30.97
C ILE A 40 -26.77 -82.74 31.72
N SER A 41 -28.11 -82.96 31.86
CA SER A 41 -28.70 -84.20 32.40
C SER A 41 -28.70 -85.26 31.30
N VAL A 42 -27.86 -86.22 31.41
CA VAL A 42 -27.87 -87.40 30.57
C VAL A 42 -28.84 -88.45 31.17
N SER A 43 -29.82 -88.86 30.37
CA SER A 43 -30.80 -89.91 30.73
C SER A 43 -30.15 -91.29 30.97
N PRO A 44 -30.58 -92.10 31.93
CA PRO A 44 -29.85 -93.30 32.43
C PRO A 44 -30.09 -94.54 31.60
N HIS A 45 -30.01 -94.55 30.30
CA HIS A 45 -30.27 -95.73 29.46
C HIS A 45 -29.21 -96.07 28.45
N ASP A 46 -27.91 -95.78 28.65
CA ASP A 46 -26.85 -96.37 27.87
C ASP A 46 -25.62 -96.64 28.77
N GLU A 47 -25.35 -97.96 28.95
CA GLU A 47 -24.15 -98.48 29.62
C GLU A 47 -22.92 -98.27 28.74
N LEU A 48 -22.36 -97.09 28.69
CA LEU A 48 -20.93 -96.81 28.46
C LEU A 48 -20.72 -95.31 28.69
N SER A 49 -20.86 -94.87 29.90
CA SER A 49 -20.55 -93.49 30.26
C SER A 49 -19.07 -93.40 30.61
N LEU A 50 -18.27 -93.04 29.65
CA LEU A 50 -17.04 -92.32 29.93
C LEU A 50 -17.44 -90.94 30.53
N ASN A 51 -17.42 -90.93 31.89
CA ASN A 51 -17.57 -89.68 32.65
C ASN A 51 -16.38 -88.70 32.37
N THR A 52 -16.35 -88.14 31.25
CA THR A 52 -15.53 -86.98 30.97
C THR A 52 -16.45 -85.77 30.84
N SER A 53 -16.89 -85.25 32.01
CA SER A 53 -17.43 -83.93 32.06
C SER A 53 -16.28 -82.96 31.81
N LEU A 54 -15.94 -82.78 30.54
CA LEU A 54 -15.11 -81.66 30.09
C LEU A 54 -15.93 -80.41 30.36
N ASN A 55 -15.67 -79.72 31.45
CA ASN A 55 -16.20 -78.40 31.73
C ASN A 55 -15.61 -77.41 30.74
N VAL A 56 -16.16 -77.40 29.53
CA VAL A 56 -15.74 -76.47 28.44
C VAL A 56 -15.77 -75.03 28.93
N THR A 57 -16.75 -74.76 29.78
CA THR A 57 -16.90 -73.38 30.41
C THR A 57 -15.73 -73.09 31.36
N ASP A 58 -15.27 -74.04 32.16
CA ASP A 58 -14.12 -73.87 33.04
C ASP A 58 -12.81 -73.71 32.27
N TYR A 59 -12.63 -74.47 31.17
CA TYR A 59 -11.47 -74.37 30.35
C TYR A 59 -11.40 -73.00 29.64
N VAL A 60 -12.53 -72.54 29.06
CA VAL A 60 -12.65 -71.22 28.43
C VAL A 60 -12.42 -70.10 29.44
N THR A 61 -13.05 -70.14 30.61
CA THR A 61 -12.90 -69.14 31.67
C THR A 61 -11.46 -69.05 32.18
N GLN A 62 -10.79 -70.19 32.42
CA GLN A 62 -9.38 -70.22 32.82
C GLN A 62 -8.46 -69.68 31.73
N THR A 63 -8.73 -69.98 30.47
CA THR A 63 -7.93 -69.50 29.35
C THR A 63 -8.06 -68.00 29.23
N VAL A 64 -9.26 -67.41 29.32
CA VAL A 64 -9.52 -65.97 29.30
C VAL A 64 -8.85 -65.29 30.50
N LEU A 65 -9.02 -65.78 31.72
CA LEU A 65 -8.40 -65.29 32.91
C LEU A 65 -6.85 -65.27 32.86
N ARG A 66 -6.23 -66.28 32.23
CA ARG A 66 -4.78 -66.31 32.00
C ARG A 66 -4.31 -65.32 30.94
N ALA A 67 -5.15 -65.00 29.91
CA ALA A 67 -4.84 -64.07 28.87
C ALA A 67 -5.01 -62.59 29.30
N LEU A 68 -5.89 -62.29 30.30
CA LEU A 68 -6.18 -60.97 30.79
C LEU A 68 -4.94 -60.16 31.20
N PRO A 69 -3.97 -60.68 32.00
CA PRO A 69 -2.84 -59.85 32.43
C PRO A 69 -1.93 -59.50 31.23
N LEU A 70 -1.75 -60.41 30.27
CA LEU A 70 -0.95 -60.15 29.08
C LEU A 70 -1.61 -59.10 28.17
N SER A 71 -2.93 -59.21 27.94
CA SER A 71 -3.69 -58.22 27.15
C SER A 71 -3.66 -56.84 27.81
N LEU A 72 -3.75 -56.78 29.13
CA LEU A 72 -3.65 -55.50 29.87
C LEU A 72 -2.29 -54.84 29.66
N ILE A 73 -1.20 -55.61 29.77
CA ILE A 73 0.15 -55.08 29.53
C ILE A 73 0.29 -54.55 28.12
N CYS A 74 -0.15 -55.30 27.10
CA CYS A 74 -0.13 -54.83 25.70
C CYS A 74 -0.94 -53.56 25.50
N CYS A 75 -2.14 -53.48 26.05
CA CYS A 75 -2.98 -52.30 25.97
C CYS A 75 -2.34 -51.06 26.63
N VAL A 76 -1.69 -51.23 27.78
CA VAL A 76 -0.97 -50.15 28.45
C VAL A 76 0.18 -49.61 27.57
N ILE A 77 0.98 -50.54 26.98
CA ILE A 77 2.10 -50.18 26.08
C ILE A 77 1.55 -49.39 24.85
N ILE A 78 0.50 -49.90 24.23
CA ILE A 78 -0.13 -49.27 23.07
C ILE A 78 -0.69 -47.88 23.46
N SER A 79 -1.34 -47.74 24.63
CA SER A 79 -1.87 -46.48 25.12
C SER A 79 -0.77 -45.43 25.33
N ILE A 80 0.37 -45.84 25.89
CA ILE A 80 1.54 -44.95 26.05
C ILE A 80 2.08 -44.49 24.69
N ALA A 81 2.27 -45.44 23.77
CA ALA A 81 2.79 -45.14 22.43
C ALA A 81 1.85 -44.22 21.65
N CYS A 82 0.55 -44.50 21.63
CA CYS A 82 -0.45 -43.67 20.96
C CYS A 82 -0.52 -42.27 21.56
N SER A 83 -0.53 -42.16 22.91
CA SER A 83 -0.55 -40.88 23.61
C SER A 83 0.69 -40.04 23.30
N PHE A 84 1.86 -40.68 23.23
CA PHE A 84 3.11 -39.99 22.88
C PHE A 84 3.09 -39.46 21.44
N VAL A 85 2.66 -40.30 20.47
CA VAL A 85 2.56 -39.93 19.07
C VAL A 85 1.55 -38.78 18.88
N PHE A 86 0.36 -38.88 19.49
CA PHE A 86 -0.67 -37.86 19.45
C PHE A 86 -0.18 -36.53 20.00
N SER A 87 0.43 -36.54 21.19
CA SER A 87 0.97 -35.36 21.82
C SER A 87 2.07 -34.72 20.95
N ARG A 88 2.91 -35.49 20.31
CA ARG A 88 3.99 -34.98 19.46
C ARG A 88 3.47 -34.42 18.12
N LYS A 89 2.50 -35.09 17.49
CA LYS A 89 1.97 -34.67 16.18
C LYS A 89 1.04 -33.43 16.23
N ILE A 90 0.33 -33.22 17.33
CA ILE A 90 -0.64 -32.14 17.46
C ILE A 90 -0.11 -30.99 18.34
N THR A 91 0.37 -31.33 19.53
CA THR A 91 0.71 -30.30 20.53
C THR A 91 1.96 -29.50 20.19
N VAL A 92 2.96 -30.16 19.60
CA VAL A 92 4.23 -29.49 19.26
C VAL A 92 4.02 -28.48 18.14
N PRO A 93 3.38 -28.80 16.99
CA PRO A 93 3.12 -27.83 15.93
C PRO A 93 2.25 -26.64 16.39
N ILE A 94 1.17 -26.90 17.14
CA ILE A 94 0.32 -25.82 17.67
C ILE A 94 1.12 -24.86 18.55
N LYS A 95 2.03 -25.38 19.37
CA LYS A 95 2.90 -24.54 20.20
C LYS A 95 3.88 -23.73 19.36
N GLN A 96 4.39 -24.29 18.26
CA GLN A 96 5.25 -23.56 17.32
C GLN A 96 4.49 -22.44 16.63
N ILE A 97 3.26 -22.69 16.15
CA ILE A 97 2.38 -21.64 15.59
C ILE A 97 2.21 -20.51 16.60
N GLY A 98 1.86 -20.85 17.88
CA GLY A 98 1.67 -19.84 18.92
C GLY A 98 2.91 -19.01 19.20
N ALA A 99 4.11 -19.59 19.14
CA ALA A 99 5.36 -18.86 19.32
C ALA A 99 5.65 -17.91 18.14
N VAL A 100 5.39 -18.37 16.92
CA VAL A 100 5.61 -17.57 15.71
C VAL A 100 4.58 -16.44 15.60
N THR A 101 3.32 -16.69 15.93
CA THR A 101 2.29 -15.63 15.96
C THR A 101 2.60 -14.54 16.99
N GLU A 102 3.30 -14.88 18.09
CA GLU A 102 3.80 -13.87 19.02
C GLU A 102 4.92 -13.00 18.40
N GLN A 103 5.80 -13.58 17.58
CA GLN A 103 6.81 -12.84 16.80
C GLN A 103 6.13 -11.96 15.73
N MET A 104 5.14 -12.49 15.02
CA MET A 104 4.33 -11.74 14.05
C MET A 104 3.61 -10.54 14.71
N ALA A 105 3.09 -10.72 15.93
CA ALA A 105 2.48 -9.63 16.70
C ALA A 105 3.48 -8.52 17.09
N ARG A 106 4.78 -8.84 17.16
CA ARG A 106 5.87 -7.86 17.34
C ARG A 106 6.35 -7.24 16.03
N MET A 107 5.69 -7.56 14.91
CA MET A 107 6.07 -7.08 13.57
C MET A 107 7.47 -7.52 13.11
N GLU A 108 7.94 -8.70 13.56
CA GLU A 108 9.20 -9.26 13.07
C GLU A 108 9.04 -9.73 11.62
N ARG A 109 9.67 -9.04 10.67
CA ARG A 109 9.46 -9.26 9.22
C ARG A 109 9.75 -10.68 8.74
N ASP A 110 10.68 -11.38 9.39
CA ASP A 110 11.11 -12.73 9.04
C ASP A 110 10.30 -13.83 9.75
N ALA A 111 9.29 -13.46 10.55
CA ALA A 111 8.45 -14.41 11.25
C ALA A 111 7.62 -15.23 10.25
N ALA A 112 7.83 -16.57 10.24
CA ALA A 112 7.09 -17.47 9.39
C ALA A 112 6.89 -18.84 10.08
N CYS A 113 5.69 -19.38 10.01
CA CYS A 113 5.37 -20.72 10.48
C CYS A 113 5.96 -21.78 9.53
N LYS A 114 7.11 -22.37 9.88
CA LYS A 114 7.79 -23.41 9.11
C LYS A 114 7.34 -24.79 9.60
N ILE A 115 6.08 -25.18 9.31
CA ILE A 115 5.50 -26.44 9.71
C ILE A 115 5.27 -27.28 8.47
N SER A 116 5.98 -28.41 8.37
CA SER A 116 5.82 -29.36 7.28
C SER A 116 4.82 -30.44 7.68
N SER A 117 3.54 -30.11 7.70
CA SER A 117 2.43 -31.06 7.87
C SER A 117 1.52 -30.99 6.66
N LYS A 118 0.93 -32.14 6.26
CA LYS A 118 -0.01 -32.21 5.13
C LYS A 118 -1.48 -32.25 5.60
N ASP A 119 -1.72 -31.98 6.88
CA ASP A 119 -3.02 -31.99 7.53
C ASP A 119 -3.53 -30.54 7.74
N GLU A 120 -4.61 -30.39 8.49
CA GLU A 120 -5.25 -29.11 8.82
C GLU A 120 -4.30 -28.16 9.55
N ILE A 121 -3.28 -28.70 10.25
CA ILE A 121 -2.28 -27.89 10.96
C ILE A 121 -1.32 -27.22 9.96
N GLY A 122 -0.95 -27.93 8.89
CA GLY A 122 -0.17 -27.37 7.79
C GLY A 122 -0.93 -26.26 7.08
N ILE A 123 -2.20 -26.51 6.73
CA ILE A 123 -3.09 -25.49 6.12
C ILE A 123 -3.23 -24.27 7.03
N LEU A 124 -3.38 -24.46 8.33
CA LEU A 124 -3.45 -23.37 9.31
C LEU A 124 -2.17 -22.53 9.32
N ALA A 125 -0.99 -23.20 9.30
CA ALA A 125 0.30 -22.51 9.27
C ALA A 125 0.46 -21.67 8.00
N ASP A 126 0.08 -22.21 6.85
CA ASP A 126 0.13 -21.51 5.56
C ASP A 126 -0.83 -20.32 5.53
N ASN A 127 -2.06 -20.49 6.02
CA ASN A 127 -3.03 -19.39 6.11
C ASN A 127 -2.53 -18.25 7.01
N ILE A 128 -1.90 -18.58 8.14
CA ILE A 128 -1.30 -17.58 9.04
C ILE A 128 -0.16 -16.84 8.33
N ASN A 129 0.70 -17.57 7.59
CA ASN A 129 1.78 -16.95 6.80
C ASN A 129 1.20 -15.98 5.74
N HIS A 130 0.18 -16.42 4.99
CA HIS A 130 -0.47 -15.58 3.99
C HIS A 130 -1.11 -14.32 4.60
N LEU A 131 -1.83 -14.46 5.70
CA LEU A 131 -2.41 -13.32 6.41
C LEU A 131 -1.33 -12.33 6.88
N TYR A 132 -0.23 -12.84 7.41
CA TYR A 132 0.87 -11.99 7.86
C TYR A 132 1.55 -11.25 6.70
N GLN A 133 1.79 -11.92 5.57
CA GLN A 133 2.34 -11.28 4.37
C GLN A 133 1.39 -10.21 3.81
N SER A 134 0.09 -10.49 3.77
CA SER A 134 -0.91 -9.50 3.35
C SER A 134 -0.94 -8.29 4.29
N LEU A 135 -0.79 -8.50 5.60
CA LEU A 135 -0.70 -7.43 6.58
C LEU A 135 0.55 -6.56 6.36
N LEU A 136 1.72 -7.18 6.15
CA LEU A 136 2.96 -6.43 5.88
C LEU A 136 2.86 -5.61 4.59
N SER A 137 2.29 -6.17 3.52
CA SER A 137 2.06 -5.46 2.26
C SER A 137 1.09 -4.28 2.42
N ALA A 138 0.04 -4.44 3.22
CA ALA A 138 -0.90 -3.36 3.52
C ALA A 138 -0.24 -2.22 4.32
N ILE A 139 0.61 -2.56 5.31
CA ILE A 139 1.37 -1.56 6.08
C ILE A 139 2.32 -0.79 5.17
N GLU A 140 3.07 -1.48 4.30
CA GLU A 140 4.00 -0.84 3.36
C GLU A 140 3.26 0.11 2.40
N SER A 141 2.11 -0.31 1.89
CA SER A 141 1.26 0.54 1.04
C SER A 141 0.76 1.79 1.78
N LEU A 142 0.37 1.64 3.05
CA LEU A 142 -0.06 2.76 3.90
C LEU A 142 1.09 3.70 4.24
N GLU A 143 2.30 3.20 4.45
CA GLU A 143 3.49 4.03 4.70
C GLU A 143 3.83 4.87 3.45
N ILE A 144 3.79 4.26 2.25
CA ILE A 144 3.99 4.97 0.97
C ILE A 144 2.94 6.06 0.79
N GLU A 145 1.66 5.74 1.01
CA GLU A 145 0.57 6.71 0.87
C GLU A 145 0.67 7.85 1.89
N LYS A 146 0.99 7.53 3.14
CA LYS A 146 1.26 8.53 4.18
C LYS A 146 2.40 9.48 3.79
N GLN A 147 3.47 8.93 3.21
CA GLN A 147 4.59 9.74 2.74
C GLN A 147 4.16 10.69 1.62
N ARG A 148 3.39 10.19 0.63
CA ARG A 148 2.83 11.00 -0.47
C ARG A 148 1.96 12.14 0.04
N VAL A 149 1.05 11.84 0.98
CA VAL A 149 0.18 12.87 1.58
C VAL A 149 1.01 13.91 2.31
N SER A 150 2.01 13.47 3.09
CA SER A 150 2.89 14.40 3.83
C SER A 150 3.70 15.32 2.91
N GLU A 151 4.20 14.79 1.79
CA GLU A 151 4.92 15.57 0.77
C GLU A 151 3.99 16.57 0.07
N SER A 152 2.76 16.15 -0.26
CA SER A 152 1.75 17.01 -0.86
C SER A 152 1.36 18.16 0.10
N GLU A 153 1.10 17.86 1.38
CA GLU A 153 0.79 18.89 2.38
C GLU A 153 1.94 19.88 2.57
N ARG A 154 3.18 19.40 2.59
CA ARG A 154 4.36 20.25 2.69
C ARG A 154 4.49 21.17 1.48
N SER A 155 4.31 20.63 0.27
CA SER A 155 4.32 21.42 -0.96
C SER A 155 3.24 22.51 -0.95
N LYS A 156 2.00 22.15 -0.53
CA LYS A 156 0.90 23.13 -0.38
C LYS A 156 1.24 24.24 0.64
N ALA A 157 1.85 23.88 1.78
CA ALA A 157 2.25 24.86 2.80
C ALA A 157 3.37 25.79 2.31
N ASP A 158 4.37 25.25 1.62
CA ASP A 158 5.48 26.04 1.07
C ASP A 158 4.98 26.97 -0.06
N PHE A 159 4.07 26.50 -0.91
CA PHE A 159 3.40 27.33 -1.91
C PHE A 159 2.63 28.50 -1.28
N LEU A 160 1.80 28.26 -0.25
CA LEU A 160 1.03 29.31 0.42
C LEU A 160 1.94 30.34 1.12
N ARG A 161 3.06 29.87 1.68
CA ARG A 161 4.07 30.75 2.30
C ARG A 161 4.71 31.65 1.25
N ALA A 162 5.13 31.08 0.13
CA ALA A 162 5.72 31.82 -0.99
C ALA A 162 4.70 32.81 -1.58
N ALA A 163 3.46 32.41 -1.83
CA ALA A 163 2.38 33.27 -2.31
C ALA A 163 2.13 34.47 -1.37
N SER A 164 2.08 34.18 -0.07
CA SER A 164 1.89 35.26 0.93
C SER A 164 3.03 36.26 0.92
N HIS A 165 4.26 35.80 0.75
CA HIS A 165 5.44 36.65 0.68
C HIS A 165 5.43 37.49 -0.59
N GLU A 166 5.15 36.90 -1.74
CA GLU A 166 5.13 37.61 -3.03
C GLU A 166 3.97 38.61 -3.17
N LEU A 167 2.82 38.32 -2.53
CA LEU A 167 1.70 39.29 -2.44
C LEU A 167 1.99 40.44 -1.48
N LYS A 168 2.68 40.17 -0.36
CA LYS A 168 2.95 41.24 0.66
C LYS A 168 3.82 42.37 0.11
N THR A 169 4.80 42.04 -0.71
CA THR A 169 5.75 43.01 -1.25
C THR A 169 5.07 44.09 -2.09
N PRO A 170 4.30 43.79 -3.15
CA PRO A 170 3.62 44.80 -3.95
C PRO A 170 2.50 45.55 -3.18
N VAL A 171 1.80 44.84 -2.26
CA VAL A 171 0.81 45.50 -1.38
C VAL A 171 1.47 46.55 -0.50
N THR A 172 2.62 46.24 0.10
CA THR A 172 3.35 47.16 0.94
C THR A 172 3.86 48.34 0.12
N ALA A 173 4.37 48.10 -1.10
CA ALA A 173 4.84 49.16 -2.00
C ALA A 173 3.69 50.09 -2.45
N LEU A 174 2.54 49.49 -2.81
CA LEU A 174 1.34 50.26 -3.18
C LEU A 174 0.84 51.15 -2.05
N ASN A 175 0.72 50.59 -0.82
CA ASN A 175 0.33 51.35 0.35
C ASN A 175 1.30 52.52 0.63
N ALA A 176 2.61 52.25 0.60
CA ALA A 176 3.60 53.29 0.83
C ALA A 176 3.54 54.42 -0.23
N THR A 177 3.30 54.07 -1.50
CA THR A 177 3.14 55.04 -2.59
C THR A 177 1.89 55.88 -2.36
N LEU A 178 0.74 55.28 -2.07
CA LEU A 178 -0.51 55.96 -1.79
C LEU A 178 -0.41 56.87 -0.55
N GLU A 179 0.22 56.39 0.52
CA GLU A 179 0.41 57.16 1.75
C GLU A 179 1.29 58.40 1.51
N ASN A 180 2.40 58.25 0.76
CA ASN A 180 3.23 59.38 0.37
C ASN A 180 2.49 60.37 -0.56
N MET A 181 1.61 59.88 -1.44
CA MET A 181 0.75 60.75 -2.27
C MET A 181 -0.26 61.52 -1.41
N ILE A 182 -0.93 60.88 -0.44
CA ILE A 182 -1.88 61.49 0.49
C ILE A 182 -1.18 62.61 1.31
N LEU A 183 0.03 62.33 1.80
CA LEU A 183 0.82 63.26 2.57
C LEU A 183 1.49 64.39 1.72
N GLY A 184 1.45 64.27 0.41
CA GLY A 184 2.07 65.19 -0.51
C GLY A 184 3.59 65.29 -0.37
N VAL A 185 4.28 64.14 -0.10
CA VAL A 185 5.73 64.11 0.17
C VAL A 185 6.53 64.09 -1.13
N GLY A 186 7.44 65.01 -1.33
CA GLY A 186 8.46 64.99 -2.38
C GLY A 186 7.88 64.82 -3.78
N LYS A 187 8.38 63.81 -4.52
CA LYS A 187 7.99 63.46 -5.89
C LYS A 187 6.58 62.90 -6.01
N TYR A 188 6.02 62.36 -4.93
CA TYR A 188 4.68 61.75 -4.93
C TYR A 188 3.53 62.78 -5.02
N LYS A 189 3.83 64.08 -5.13
CA LYS A 189 2.86 65.16 -5.49
C LYS A 189 2.44 65.11 -6.95
N ASP A 190 3.20 64.47 -7.81
CA ASP A 190 2.91 64.22 -9.20
C ASP A 190 1.92 63.05 -9.36
N TYR A 191 0.64 63.36 -9.21
CA TYR A 191 -0.43 62.35 -9.31
C TYR A 191 -0.56 61.79 -10.72
N ASP A 192 -0.19 62.53 -11.76
CA ASP A 192 -0.29 62.09 -13.16
C ASP A 192 0.69 60.95 -13.44
N THR A 193 1.82 60.96 -12.75
CA THR A 193 2.81 59.84 -12.82
C THR A 193 2.47 58.69 -11.89
N TYR A 194 2.14 58.95 -10.61
CA TYR A 194 2.02 57.89 -9.60
C TYR A 194 0.68 57.20 -9.55
N LEU A 195 -0.44 57.79 -10.01
CA LEU A 195 -1.72 57.09 -10.13
C LEU A 195 -1.69 55.96 -11.18
N PRO A 196 -1.11 56.20 -12.40
CA PRO A 196 -0.89 55.07 -13.33
C PRO A 196 -0.01 53.99 -12.79
N GLU A 197 1.07 54.28 -12.03
CA GLU A 197 1.91 53.27 -11.38
C GLU A 197 1.12 52.47 -10.35
N CYS A 198 0.31 53.11 -9.51
CA CYS A 198 -0.56 52.41 -8.56
C CYS A 198 -1.57 51.50 -9.27
N ARG A 199 -2.15 51.94 -10.37
CA ARG A 199 -3.07 51.15 -11.19
C ARG A 199 -2.37 49.91 -11.78
N GLU A 200 -1.15 50.08 -12.28
CA GLU A 200 -0.34 48.97 -12.80
C GLU A 200 0.00 47.96 -11.72
N MET A 201 0.39 48.42 -10.50
CA MET A 201 0.62 47.55 -9.35
C MET A 201 -0.64 46.76 -8.97
N THR A 202 -1.80 47.38 -9.01
CA THR A 202 -3.10 46.71 -8.74
C THR A 202 -3.42 45.66 -9.80
N GLY A 203 -3.15 45.96 -11.08
CA GLY A 203 -3.29 44.99 -12.18
C GLY A 203 -2.42 43.79 -11.97
N ARG A 204 -1.13 43.99 -11.65
CA ARG A 204 -0.20 42.87 -11.37
C ARG A 204 -0.62 42.04 -10.17
N LEU A 205 -1.18 42.64 -9.11
CA LEU A 205 -1.75 41.91 -7.97
C LEU A 205 -2.94 41.06 -8.38
N ALA A 206 -3.83 41.58 -9.22
CA ALA A 206 -4.97 40.81 -9.74
C ALA A 206 -4.52 39.62 -10.57
N ASP A 207 -3.53 39.78 -11.44
CA ASP A 207 -2.94 38.70 -12.24
C ASP A 207 -2.28 37.63 -11.34
N MET A 208 -1.55 38.06 -10.31
CA MET A 208 -0.92 37.14 -9.35
C MET A 208 -1.95 36.35 -8.56
N ILE A 209 -3.04 36.96 -8.09
CA ILE A 209 -4.14 36.27 -7.42
C ILE A 209 -4.80 35.25 -8.37
N HIS A 210 -5.01 35.66 -9.64
CA HIS A 210 -5.56 34.73 -10.65
C HIS A 210 -4.67 33.52 -10.86
N ASP A 211 -3.36 33.68 -11.00
CA ASP A 211 -2.40 32.60 -11.17
C ASP A 211 -2.35 31.68 -9.95
N ILE A 212 -2.43 32.20 -8.73
CA ILE A 212 -2.51 31.42 -7.49
C ILE A 212 -3.77 30.56 -7.47
N LEU A 213 -4.92 31.13 -7.86
CA LEU A 213 -6.19 30.39 -7.92
C LEU A 213 -6.17 29.30 -9.02
N GLU A 214 -5.60 29.61 -10.18
CA GLU A 214 -5.44 28.63 -11.26
C GLU A 214 -4.48 27.48 -10.87
N THR A 215 -3.38 27.79 -10.18
CA THR A 215 -2.46 26.79 -9.65
C THR A 215 -3.16 25.88 -8.62
N SER A 216 -3.96 26.47 -7.73
CA SER A 216 -4.74 25.72 -6.74
C SER A 216 -5.77 24.80 -7.40
N LYS A 217 -6.47 25.27 -8.43
CA LYS A 217 -7.41 24.44 -9.21
C LYS A 217 -6.72 23.31 -9.96
N ALA A 218 -5.56 23.58 -10.58
CA ALA A 218 -4.78 22.57 -11.27
C ALA A 218 -4.40 21.39 -10.35
N GLY A 219 -4.01 21.69 -9.10
CA GLY A 219 -3.75 20.63 -8.10
C GLY A 219 -4.99 19.78 -7.78
N MET A 220 -6.18 20.38 -7.71
CA MET A 220 -7.43 19.63 -7.50
C MET A 220 -7.82 18.80 -8.72
N ILE A 221 -7.57 19.27 -9.93
CA ILE A 221 -7.80 18.51 -11.17
C ILE A 221 -6.85 17.31 -11.21
N ALA A 222 -5.57 17.50 -10.91
CA ALA A 222 -4.57 16.44 -10.89
C ALA A 222 -4.93 15.27 -9.94
N GLU A 223 -5.58 15.58 -8.81
CA GLU A 223 -6.01 14.57 -7.84
C GLU A 223 -7.22 13.73 -8.33
N ASN A 224 -8.02 14.25 -9.27
CA ASN A 224 -9.31 13.67 -9.62
C ASN A 224 -9.48 13.33 -11.12
N GLU A 225 -8.54 13.72 -11.99
CA GLU A 225 -8.63 13.45 -13.41
C GLU A 225 -8.19 12.03 -13.73
N GLU A 226 -9.05 11.28 -14.39
CA GLU A 226 -8.73 9.94 -14.89
C GLU A 226 -8.00 10.03 -16.24
N ALA A 227 -7.06 9.11 -16.45
CA ALA A 227 -6.41 8.98 -17.74
C ALA A 227 -7.41 8.48 -18.80
N ALA A 228 -7.41 9.12 -19.96
CA ALA A 228 -8.27 8.80 -21.09
C ALA A 228 -7.44 8.51 -22.34
N GLU A 229 -7.98 7.72 -23.25
CA GLU A 229 -7.41 7.54 -24.59
C GLU A 229 -7.58 8.83 -25.39
N VAL A 230 -6.48 9.38 -25.88
CA VAL A 230 -6.44 10.63 -26.66
C VAL A 230 -5.49 10.50 -27.84
N ASP A 231 -5.85 11.13 -28.97
CA ASP A 231 -4.87 11.39 -30.03
C ASP A 231 -4.03 12.61 -29.64
N LEU A 232 -2.79 12.34 -29.28
CA LEU A 232 -1.86 13.35 -28.80
C LEU A 232 -1.47 14.36 -29.90
N SER A 233 -1.48 13.95 -31.17
CA SER A 233 -1.22 14.83 -32.30
C SER A 233 -2.32 15.86 -32.48
N GLU A 234 -3.58 15.46 -32.39
CA GLU A 234 -4.73 16.36 -32.42
C GLU A 234 -4.74 17.30 -31.21
N LEU A 235 -4.51 16.75 -30.00
CA LEU A 235 -4.45 17.55 -28.77
C LEU A 235 -3.35 18.61 -28.83
N LEU A 236 -2.11 18.24 -29.20
CA LEU A 236 -0.99 19.17 -29.33
C LEU A 236 -1.24 20.22 -30.41
N SER A 237 -1.81 19.82 -31.54
CA SER A 237 -2.16 20.77 -32.62
C SER A 237 -3.11 21.85 -32.11
N SER A 238 -4.18 21.45 -31.43
CA SER A 238 -5.15 22.38 -30.84
C SER A 238 -4.55 23.30 -29.77
N LEU A 239 -3.66 22.76 -28.93
CA LEU A 239 -2.96 23.53 -27.91
C LEU A 239 -1.94 24.52 -28.50
N CYS A 240 -1.29 24.19 -29.61
CA CYS A 240 -0.31 25.07 -30.26
C CYS A 240 -0.96 26.23 -31.04
N GLU A 241 -2.18 26.08 -31.53
CA GLU A 241 -2.84 27.07 -32.41
C GLU A 241 -2.88 28.51 -31.84
N PRO A 242 -3.29 28.77 -30.59
CA PRO A 242 -3.26 30.09 -30.00
C PRO A 242 -1.85 30.69 -29.93
N TYR A 243 -0.85 29.86 -29.60
CA TYR A 243 0.53 30.30 -29.48
C TYR A 243 1.20 30.58 -30.83
N MET A 244 0.79 29.86 -31.90
CA MET A 244 1.20 30.18 -33.27
C MET A 244 0.73 31.58 -33.70
N LEU A 245 -0.49 31.97 -33.31
CA LEU A 245 -1.02 33.31 -33.58
C LEU A 245 -0.23 34.38 -32.83
N ILE A 246 0.06 34.16 -31.55
CA ILE A 246 0.86 35.05 -30.72
C ILE A 246 2.29 35.15 -31.27
N ALA A 247 2.91 34.04 -31.61
CA ALA A 247 4.25 33.98 -32.22
C ALA A 247 4.31 34.79 -33.50
N LYS A 248 3.33 34.58 -34.40
CA LYS A 248 3.20 35.37 -35.63
C LYS A 248 3.11 36.88 -35.38
N ALA A 249 2.29 37.30 -34.43
CA ALA A 249 2.14 38.71 -34.06
C ALA A 249 3.44 39.31 -33.50
N LYS A 250 4.28 38.48 -32.83
CA LYS A 250 5.59 38.89 -32.30
C LYS A 250 6.73 38.74 -33.32
N GLY A 251 6.47 38.24 -34.54
CA GLY A 251 7.50 38.00 -35.53
C GLY A 251 8.40 36.80 -35.23
N ILE A 252 7.91 35.84 -34.45
CA ILE A 252 8.58 34.58 -34.07
C ILE A 252 8.21 33.52 -35.09
N ILE A 253 9.18 32.68 -35.51
CA ILE A 253 8.95 31.56 -36.40
C ILE A 253 8.50 30.35 -35.58
N PHE A 254 7.24 29.91 -35.74
CA PHE A 254 6.72 28.73 -35.06
C PHE A 254 6.72 27.53 -35.98
N ARG A 255 7.37 26.43 -35.58
CA ARG A 255 7.44 25.15 -36.33
C ARG A 255 6.74 24.05 -35.57
N LEU A 256 5.82 23.38 -36.22
CA LEU A 256 5.08 22.23 -35.66
C LEU A 256 5.37 20.99 -36.51
N GLY A 257 5.98 19.96 -35.93
CA GLY A 257 6.34 18.70 -36.57
C GLY A 257 5.73 17.53 -35.81
N LEU A 258 4.44 17.27 -36.02
CA LEU A 258 3.70 16.18 -35.36
C LEU A 258 3.47 15.04 -36.38
N PRO A 259 3.40 13.77 -35.93
CA PRO A 259 2.91 12.66 -36.77
C PRO A 259 1.42 12.85 -37.09
N ASP A 260 0.90 12.10 -38.09
CA ASP A 260 -0.52 12.19 -38.46
C ASP A 260 -1.46 11.81 -37.32
N SER A 261 -1.09 10.84 -36.50
CA SER A 261 -1.82 10.40 -35.30
C SER A 261 -0.87 9.72 -34.31
N PHE A 262 -1.10 9.90 -33.02
CA PHE A 262 -0.39 9.23 -31.94
C PHE A 262 -1.33 8.99 -30.75
N GLU A 263 -1.92 7.79 -30.72
CA GLU A 263 -2.82 7.41 -29.63
C GLU A 263 -2.05 7.05 -28.36
N THR A 264 -2.50 7.59 -27.22
CA THR A 264 -1.92 7.34 -25.90
C THR A 264 -2.96 7.50 -24.81
N VAL A 265 -2.63 7.03 -23.58
CA VAL A 265 -3.49 7.15 -22.40
C VAL A 265 -2.85 8.13 -21.44
N LEU A 266 -3.50 9.28 -21.21
CA LEU A 266 -3.02 10.32 -20.30
C LEU A 266 -4.19 11.18 -19.79
N PRO A 267 -4.01 11.94 -18.69
CA PRO A 267 -5.00 12.93 -18.21
C PRO A 267 -4.96 14.18 -19.11
N PRO A 268 -5.95 14.41 -19.99
CA PRO A 268 -5.86 15.41 -21.04
C PRO A 268 -5.85 16.85 -20.56
N GLN A 269 -6.55 17.18 -19.47
CA GLN A 269 -6.61 18.54 -18.94
C GLN A 269 -5.28 18.94 -18.28
N MET A 270 -4.73 18.05 -17.42
CA MET A 270 -3.43 18.26 -16.78
C MET A 270 -2.30 18.34 -17.79
N PHE A 271 -2.30 17.42 -18.73
CA PHE A 271 -1.32 17.43 -19.84
C PHE A 271 -1.43 18.73 -20.65
N GLY A 272 -2.64 19.11 -21.03
CA GLY A 272 -2.89 20.35 -21.77
C GLY A 272 -2.41 21.59 -21.01
N LYS A 273 -2.64 21.67 -19.70
CA LYS A 273 -2.17 22.77 -18.85
C LYS A 273 -0.65 22.85 -18.80
N ALA A 274 0.02 21.70 -18.60
CA ALA A 274 1.49 21.62 -18.57
C ALA A 274 2.12 22.10 -19.90
N VAL A 275 1.61 21.57 -21.03
CA VAL A 275 2.07 21.95 -22.36
C VAL A 275 1.82 23.44 -22.63
N SER A 276 0.63 23.95 -22.28
CA SER A 276 0.29 25.36 -22.47
C SER A 276 1.23 26.28 -21.68
N ASN A 277 1.60 25.92 -20.47
CA ASN A 277 2.55 26.68 -19.65
C ASN A 277 3.95 26.73 -20.28
N ILE A 278 4.41 25.59 -20.85
CA ILE A 278 5.70 25.53 -21.55
C ILE A 278 5.65 26.36 -22.84
N LEU A 279 4.57 26.26 -23.61
CA LEU A 279 4.37 27.04 -24.86
C LEU A 279 4.30 28.54 -24.56
N ALA A 280 3.59 28.95 -23.51
CA ALA A 280 3.55 30.32 -23.06
C ALA A 280 4.95 30.87 -22.76
N ASN A 281 5.75 30.11 -22.01
CA ASN A 281 7.14 30.46 -21.73
C ASN A 281 7.98 30.51 -23.01
N ALA A 282 7.88 29.51 -23.88
CA ALA A 282 8.62 29.48 -25.13
C ALA A 282 8.38 30.74 -25.99
N VAL A 283 7.11 31.12 -26.16
CA VAL A 283 6.75 32.35 -26.94
C VAL A 283 7.05 33.65 -26.20
N ALA A 284 7.02 33.63 -24.85
CA ALA A 284 7.35 34.84 -24.04
C ALA A 284 8.84 35.18 -24.09
N TYR A 285 9.72 34.16 -24.04
CA TYR A 285 11.16 34.35 -23.94
C TYR A 285 11.91 34.24 -25.28
N THR A 286 11.20 34.04 -26.39
CA THR A 286 11.80 34.02 -27.72
C THR A 286 11.77 35.42 -28.32
N GLU A 287 12.89 35.87 -28.91
CA GLU A 287 13.00 37.15 -29.56
C GLU A 287 12.42 37.12 -31.00
N PRO A 288 11.97 38.26 -31.54
CA PRO A 288 11.53 38.36 -32.91
C PRO A 288 12.60 37.86 -33.89
N GLY A 289 12.18 37.09 -34.93
CA GLY A 289 13.06 36.51 -35.89
C GLY A 289 13.69 35.16 -35.49
N ARG A 290 13.48 34.72 -34.22
CA ARG A 290 13.92 33.44 -33.68
C ARG A 290 12.82 32.36 -33.79
N THR A 291 13.18 31.12 -33.49
CA THR A 291 12.32 29.95 -33.71
C THR A 291 11.83 29.34 -32.41
N VAL A 292 10.55 28.94 -32.38
CA VAL A 292 9.97 27.99 -31.43
C VAL A 292 9.62 26.73 -32.23
N SER A 293 10.03 25.56 -31.79
CA SER A 293 9.75 24.27 -32.43
C SER A 293 9.08 23.30 -31.47
N VAL A 294 8.04 22.62 -31.95
CA VAL A 294 7.34 21.54 -31.23
C VAL A 294 7.36 20.32 -32.11
N TYR A 295 7.94 19.21 -31.63
CA TYR A 295 8.05 17.98 -32.43
C TYR A 295 8.18 16.75 -31.52
N PHE A 296 7.97 15.57 -32.12
CA PHE A 296 8.22 14.27 -31.49
C PHE A 296 9.64 13.78 -31.80
N ASP A 297 10.34 13.32 -30.77
CA ASP A 297 11.54 12.50 -30.91
C ASP A 297 11.32 11.17 -30.18
N ARG A 298 11.11 10.09 -30.97
CA ARG A 298 10.78 8.73 -30.47
C ARG A 298 9.50 8.69 -29.62
N HIS A 299 9.64 8.83 -28.29
CA HIS A 299 8.54 8.81 -27.32
C HIS A 299 8.42 10.10 -26.52
N ASP A 300 9.27 11.08 -26.84
CA ASP A 300 9.33 12.36 -26.12
C ASP A 300 8.71 13.47 -26.97
N ILE A 301 8.02 14.41 -26.32
CA ILE A 301 7.56 15.66 -26.91
C ILE A 301 8.60 16.71 -26.57
N LEU A 302 9.18 17.30 -27.60
CA LEU A 302 10.19 18.33 -27.48
C LEU A 302 9.59 19.68 -27.84
N ILE A 303 9.71 20.64 -26.93
CA ILE A 303 9.36 22.04 -27.12
C ILE A 303 10.65 22.85 -26.96
N GLU A 304 11.19 23.31 -28.06
CA GLU A 304 12.44 24.07 -28.09
C GLU A 304 12.20 25.51 -28.50
N ASN A 305 12.92 26.42 -27.87
CA ASN A 305 12.90 27.81 -28.25
C ASN A 305 14.31 28.44 -28.26
N GLU A 306 14.57 29.27 -29.24
CA GLU A 306 15.83 30.01 -29.35
C GLU A 306 15.82 31.22 -28.42
N CYS A 307 16.43 31.07 -27.25
CA CYS A 307 16.53 32.15 -26.23
C CYS A 307 17.93 32.12 -25.57
N VAL A 308 18.16 33.09 -24.66
CA VAL A 308 19.33 33.03 -23.79
C VAL A 308 19.23 31.75 -22.91
N PRO A 309 20.25 30.89 -22.90
CA PRO A 309 20.21 29.66 -22.13
C PRO A 309 20.04 29.91 -20.63
N ILE A 310 19.24 29.08 -19.98
CA ILE A 310 19.06 29.14 -18.52
C ILE A 310 20.35 28.62 -17.84
N PRO A 311 20.95 29.38 -16.92
CA PRO A 311 22.12 28.95 -16.17
C PRO A 311 21.89 27.64 -15.44
N LYS A 312 22.93 26.76 -15.37
CA LYS A 312 22.80 25.44 -14.71
C LYS A 312 22.35 25.52 -13.27
N GLU A 313 22.76 26.54 -12.55
CA GLU A 313 22.36 26.81 -11.18
C GLU A 313 20.86 27.10 -11.08
N ALA A 314 20.30 27.86 -12.02
CA ALA A 314 18.89 28.21 -12.07
C ALA A 314 18.00 27.01 -12.44
N LEU A 315 18.49 26.05 -13.25
CA LEU A 315 17.71 24.87 -13.66
C LEU A 315 17.22 24.02 -12.49
N ARG A 316 17.88 24.07 -11.34
CA ARG A 316 17.44 23.33 -10.14
C ARG A 316 16.23 23.94 -9.46
N HIS A 317 15.97 25.22 -9.73
CA HIS A 317 14.96 26.02 -9.04
C HIS A 317 13.79 26.44 -9.94
N ILE A 318 13.84 26.17 -11.27
CA ILE A 318 12.81 26.62 -12.21
C ILE A 318 11.41 26.06 -11.94
N PHE A 319 11.32 24.95 -11.19
CA PHE A 319 10.07 24.34 -10.76
C PHE A 319 9.62 24.79 -9.37
N GLU A 320 10.41 25.65 -8.68
CA GLU A 320 9.97 26.22 -7.42
C GLU A 320 8.93 27.32 -7.65
N PRO A 321 7.90 27.44 -6.82
CA PRO A 321 6.86 28.45 -6.99
C PRO A 321 7.45 29.85 -6.88
N PHE A 322 7.04 30.75 -7.78
CA PHE A 322 7.48 32.15 -7.87
C PHE A 322 8.97 32.34 -8.21
N TYR A 323 9.71 31.27 -8.47
CA TYR A 323 11.11 31.41 -8.84
C TYR A 323 11.26 32.04 -10.24
N ARG A 324 12.11 33.05 -10.32
CA ARG A 324 12.51 33.70 -11.59
C ARG A 324 14.00 33.98 -11.54
N PRO A 325 14.80 33.55 -12.53
CA PRO A 325 16.19 33.96 -12.66
C PRO A 325 16.30 35.49 -12.76
N ASP A 326 17.41 36.10 -12.27
CA ASP A 326 17.59 37.52 -12.22
C ASP A 326 17.48 38.21 -13.57
N PHE A 327 17.95 37.54 -14.64
CA PHE A 327 17.84 38.04 -16.03
C PHE A 327 16.40 38.07 -16.58
N ALA A 328 15.49 37.31 -15.97
CA ALA A 328 14.06 37.22 -16.34
C ALA A 328 13.17 38.14 -15.52
N ARG A 329 13.75 38.95 -14.60
CA ARG A 329 13.03 39.93 -13.76
C ARG A 329 12.69 41.22 -14.47
N ASP A 330 13.12 41.36 -15.75
CA ASP A 330 12.75 42.53 -16.55
C ASP A 330 11.22 42.65 -16.67
N ARG A 331 10.70 43.82 -16.35
CA ARG A 331 9.29 44.07 -16.00
C ARG A 331 8.31 43.78 -17.14
N ASP A 332 8.80 43.73 -18.39
CA ASP A 332 7.96 43.62 -19.59
C ASP A 332 7.82 42.21 -20.20
N LYS A 333 8.53 41.23 -19.68
CA LYS A 333 8.66 39.91 -20.35
C LYS A 333 8.18 38.71 -19.58
N GLY A 334 7.62 38.82 -18.38
CA GLY A 334 7.40 37.58 -17.65
C GLY A 334 6.24 37.53 -16.70
N GLY A 335 5.58 36.39 -16.65
CA GLY A 335 4.57 36.01 -15.67
C GLY A 335 5.13 35.88 -14.24
N ASN A 336 4.28 35.49 -13.29
CA ASN A 336 4.56 35.49 -11.84
C ASN A 336 5.44 34.31 -11.35
N GLY A 337 6.05 33.51 -12.26
CA GLY A 337 6.89 32.38 -11.88
C GLY A 337 6.13 31.14 -11.36
N LEU A 338 4.85 31.01 -11.73
CA LEU A 338 4.01 29.88 -11.35
C LEU A 338 3.80 28.84 -12.47
N GLY A 339 4.05 29.24 -13.74
CA GLY A 339 3.73 28.39 -14.89
C GLY A 339 4.47 27.06 -14.93
N LEU A 340 5.72 26.98 -14.47
CA LEU A 340 6.49 25.72 -14.42
C LEU A 340 6.32 24.94 -13.12
N TYR A 341 5.73 25.55 -12.09
CA TYR A 341 5.40 24.88 -10.82
C TYR A 341 4.16 23.96 -10.97
N ILE A 342 3.23 24.31 -11.85
CA ILE A 342 2.02 23.54 -12.17
C ILE A 342 2.39 22.30 -12.96
#